data_bcaace2c298869a1a4b4309374fd1fc6
#
_entry.id   bcaace2c298869a1a4b4309374fd1fc6
#
_cell.length_a   1.000
_cell.length_b   1.000
_cell.length_c   1.000
_cell.angle_alpha   90.00
_cell.angle_beta   90.00
_cell.angle_gamma   90.00
#
_symmetry.space_group_name_H-M   'P 1'
#
loop_
_entity.id
_entity.type
_entity.pdbx_description
1 polymer ?
#
loop_
_entity_poly.entity_id
_entity_poly.type
_entity_poly.pdbx_seq_one_letter_code
_entity_poly.pdbx_strand_id
1 'polypeptide(L)'
;LPSLHAGASVINQASIWGLKGVPGFSAYVASKHAVVGLTRSLAWELGPRRIRVNAVCPGWIGTDAAMRSLQVMADANGRSDSAELAAILANQAIPELLTPADLGGTFLFLGSPLAAALTGQALSVSHGEVMH
;
A
#
# COMPACT_ATOMS: atom_id res chain seq x y z
N LEU A 1 -6.19 -9.18 19.91
CA LEU A 1 -5.08 -8.24 20.19
C LEU A 1 -4.71 -8.13 21.70
N PRO A 2 -5.12 -9.09 22.58
CA PRO A 2 -4.84 -9.01 24.01
C PRO A 2 -3.33 -9.02 24.34
N SER A 3 -2.53 -9.71 23.52
CA SER A 3 -1.08 -9.89 23.73
C SER A 3 -0.22 -8.70 23.28
N LEU A 4 -0.79 -7.67 22.65
CA LEU A 4 -0.04 -6.46 22.29
C LEU A 4 0.18 -5.59 23.54
N HIS A 5 1.41 -5.14 23.73
CA HIS A 5 1.82 -4.28 24.86
C HIS A 5 2.05 -2.83 24.39
N ALA A 6 2.16 -1.91 25.35
CA ALA A 6 2.42 -0.51 25.04
C ALA A 6 3.73 -0.36 24.26
N GLY A 7 3.71 0.51 23.25
CA GLY A 7 4.82 0.72 22.31
C GLY A 7 4.78 -0.19 21.07
N ALA A 8 3.89 -1.19 21.03
CA ALA A 8 3.73 -2.02 19.85
C ALA A 8 3.30 -1.20 18.61
N SER A 9 3.70 -1.67 17.43
CA SER A 9 3.32 -1.12 16.14
C SER A 9 2.67 -2.21 15.28
N VAL A 10 1.44 -1.99 14.87
CA VAL A 10 0.73 -2.81 13.88
C VAL A 10 0.87 -2.13 12.52
N ILE A 11 1.33 -2.87 11.53
CA ILE A 11 1.50 -2.34 10.17
C ILE A 11 0.71 -3.23 9.23
N ASN A 12 -0.35 -2.69 8.67
CA ASN A 12 -1.19 -3.37 7.68
C ASN A 12 -0.66 -3.13 6.28
N GLN A 13 -0.61 -4.15 5.44
CA GLN A 13 -0.30 -3.98 4.03
C GLN A 13 -1.59 -3.80 3.22
N ALA A 14 -1.83 -2.57 2.78
CA ALA A 14 -2.91 -2.23 1.87
C ALA A 14 -2.44 -2.22 0.40
N SER A 15 -2.72 -1.17 -0.33
CA SER A 15 -2.29 -0.87 -1.71
C SER A 15 -2.65 0.59 -2.00
N ILE A 16 -2.03 1.22 -2.98
CA ILE A 16 -2.53 2.49 -3.53
C ILE A 16 -3.96 2.36 -4.07
N TRP A 17 -4.40 1.16 -4.44
CA TRP A 17 -5.79 0.88 -4.84
C TRP A 17 -6.75 0.80 -3.63
N GLY A 18 -6.26 0.91 -2.41
CA GLY A 18 -7.02 1.23 -1.22
C GLY A 18 -7.23 2.74 -1.01
N LEU A 19 -6.66 3.56 -1.88
CA LEU A 19 -6.71 5.03 -1.84
C LEU A 19 -7.38 5.64 -3.08
N LYS A 20 -7.53 4.85 -4.16
CA LYS A 20 -8.19 5.25 -5.41
C LYS A 20 -8.98 4.10 -6.01
N GLY A 21 -9.96 4.43 -6.88
CA GLY A 21 -10.68 3.46 -7.69
C GLY A 21 -9.89 3.04 -8.94
N VAL A 22 -10.06 1.78 -9.37
CA VAL A 22 -9.46 1.24 -10.60
C VAL A 22 -10.50 0.40 -11.34
N PRO A 23 -10.77 0.68 -12.62
CA PRO A 23 -11.72 -0.10 -13.41
C PRO A 23 -11.30 -1.57 -13.52
N GLY A 24 -12.27 -2.49 -13.49
CA GLY A 24 -12.04 -3.93 -13.62
C GLY A 24 -11.53 -4.63 -12.34
N PHE A 25 -11.17 -3.89 -11.28
CA PHE A 25 -10.61 -4.44 -10.05
C PHE A 25 -11.43 -4.12 -8.78
N SER A 26 -12.76 -3.96 -8.94
CA SER A 26 -13.64 -3.49 -7.85
C SER A 26 -13.53 -4.31 -6.57
N ALA A 27 -13.48 -5.64 -6.65
CA ALA A 27 -13.36 -6.50 -5.47
C ALA A 27 -12.02 -6.28 -4.73
N TYR A 28 -10.90 -6.19 -5.47
CA TYR A 28 -9.59 -5.91 -4.87
C TYR A 28 -9.55 -4.50 -4.28
N VAL A 29 -10.02 -3.50 -5.02
CA VAL A 29 -10.14 -2.10 -4.57
C VAL A 29 -10.94 -2.04 -3.26
N ALA A 30 -12.12 -2.65 -3.21
CA ALA A 30 -12.94 -2.69 -2.01
C ALA A 30 -12.22 -3.33 -0.82
N SER A 31 -11.53 -4.46 -1.05
CA SER A 31 -10.75 -5.13 -0.01
C SER A 31 -9.64 -4.26 0.56
N LYS A 32 -8.94 -3.49 -0.29
CA LYS A 32 -7.83 -2.63 0.13
C LYS A 32 -8.32 -1.34 0.81
N HIS A 33 -9.47 -0.79 0.39
CA HIS A 33 -10.14 0.29 1.13
C HIS A 33 -10.58 -0.18 2.52
N ALA A 34 -11.08 -1.42 2.65
CA ALA A 34 -11.43 -2.00 3.95
C ALA A 34 -10.22 -2.07 4.89
N VAL A 35 -9.03 -2.43 4.39
CA VAL A 35 -7.78 -2.45 5.18
C VAL A 35 -7.42 -1.05 5.68
N VAL A 36 -7.59 -0.01 4.85
CA VAL A 36 -7.34 1.38 5.24
C VAL A 36 -8.35 1.83 6.32
N GLY A 37 -9.63 1.52 6.12
CA GLY A 37 -10.67 1.79 7.12
C GLY A 37 -10.41 1.09 8.45
N LEU A 38 -10.08 -0.21 8.41
CA LEU A 38 -9.70 -0.99 9.58
C LEU A 38 -8.49 -0.39 10.31
N THR A 39 -7.48 0.05 9.58
CA THR A 39 -6.28 0.70 10.14
C THR A 39 -6.65 1.92 10.97
N ARG A 40 -7.52 2.77 10.45
CA ARG A 40 -7.98 3.98 11.12
C ARG A 40 -8.81 3.69 12.36
N SER A 41 -9.73 2.73 12.29
CA SER A 41 -10.53 2.29 13.45
C SER A 41 -9.66 1.72 14.55
N LEU A 42 -8.76 0.80 14.20
CA LEU A 42 -7.83 0.20 15.18
C LEU A 42 -6.88 1.22 15.79
N ALA A 43 -6.48 2.26 15.06
CA ALA A 43 -5.66 3.34 15.61
C ALA A 43 -6.38 4.07 16.76
N TRP A 44 -7.68 4.34 16.63
CA TRP A 44 -8.50 4.90 17.69
C TRP A 44 -8.72 3.93 18.85
N GLU A 45 -9.02 2.67 18.58
CA GLU A 45 -9.29 1.66 19.58
C GLU A 45 -8.06 1.32 20.43
N LEU A 46 -6.88 1.27 19.81
CA LEU A 46 -5.64 0.84 20.46
C LEU A 46 -4.77 2.00 20.93
N GLY A 47 -5.04 3.22 20.47
CA GLY A 47 -4.32 4.44 20.89
C GLY A 47 -4.25 4.66 22.39
N PRO A 48 -5.34 4.50 23.17
CA PRO A 48 -5.30 4.60 24.62
C PRO A 48 -4.33 3.62 25.31
N ARG A 49 -4.02 2.50 24.63
CA ARG A 49 -3.02 1.51 25.06
C ARG A 49 -1.60 1.83 24.57
N ARG A 50 -1.39 2.96 23.93
CA ARG A 50 -0.12 3.38 23.29
C ARG A 50 0.35 2.38 22.22
N ILE A 51 -0.58 1.80 21.46
CA ILE A 51 -0.30 0.93 20.32
C ILE A 51 -0.60 1.73 19.07
N ARG A 52 0.36 1.79 18.15
CA ARG A 52 0.22 2.47 16.87
C ARG A 52 -0.29 1.49 15.82
N VAL A 53 -1.14 1.98 14.91
CA VAL A 53 -1.64 1.19 13.78
C VAL A 53 -1.56 2.02 12.52
N ASN A 54 -0.77 1.59 11.54
CA ASN A 54 -0.61 2.27 10.26
C ASN A 54 -0.75 1.29 9.10
N ALA A 55 -1.02 1.80 7.92
CA ALA A 55 -1.03 1.03 6.68
C ALA A 55 0.09 1.48 5.74
N VAL A 56 0.74 0.55 5.07
CA VAL A 56 1.57 0.79 3.91
C VAL A 56 0.74 0.50 2.68
N CYS A 57 0.73 1.44 1.74
CA CYS A 57 -0.01 1.37 0.49
C CYS A 57 0.97 1.35 -0.69
N PRO A 58 1.51 0.18 -1.06
CA PRO A 58 2.44 0.08 -2.16
C PRO A 58 1.78 0.40 -3.51
N GLY A 59 2.57 0.97 -4.42
CA GLY A 59 2.30 1.03 -5.85
C GLY A 59 2.61 -0.28 -6.56
N TRP A 60 3.04 -0.17 -7.81
CA TRP A 60 3.46 -1.32 -8.61
C TRP A 60 4.83 -1.83 -8.15
N ILE A 61 4.86 -3.09 -7.71
CA ILE A 61 6.07 -3.77 -7.26
C ILE A 61 6.33 -4.94 -8.22
N GLY A 62 7.58 -5.14 -8.62
CA GLY A 62 8.02 -6.24 -9.47
C GLY A 62 7.91 -7.60 -8.76
N THR A 63 6.71 -8.12 -8.64
CA THR A 63 6.40 -9.44 -8.10
C THR A 63 5.62 -10.27 -9.12
N ASP A 64 5.69 -11.59 -9.02
CA ASP A 64 4.94 -12.49 -9.91
C ASP A 64 3.42 -12.20 -9.91
N ALA A 65 2.88 -11.86 -8.75
CA ALA A 65 1.45 -11.51 -8.63
C ALA A 65 1.11 -10.23 -9.38
N ALA A 66 1.96 -9.20 -9.29
CA ALA A 66 1.79 -7.95 -10.02
C ALA A 66 1.94 -8.16 -11.52
N MET A 67 2.90 -8.98 -11.95
CA MET A 67 3.10 -9.28 -13.37
C MET A 67 1.92 -10.06 -13.97
N ARG A 68 1.30 -10.98 -13.22
CA ARG A 68 0.03 -11.60 -13.67
C ARG A 68 -1.11 -10.59 -13.82
N SER A 69 -1.23 -9.64 -12.90
CA SER A 69 -2.23 -8.57 -13.02
C SER A 69 -1.95 -7.65 -14.20
N LEU A 70 -0.68 -7.34 -14.46
CA LEU A 70 -0.24 -6.58 -15.62
C LEU A 70 -0.69 -7.25 -16.93
N GLN A 71 -0.48 -8.57 -17.06
CA GLN A 71 -0.87 -9.32 -18.25
C GLN A 71 -2.39 -9.24 -18.49
N VAL A 72 -3.20 -9.42 -17.45
CA VAL A 72 -4.66 -9.27 -17.55
C VAL A 72 -5.05 -7.87 -18.04
N MET A 73 -4.37 -6.82 -17.57
CA MET A 73 -4.63 -5.45 -18.02
C MET A 73 -4.18 -5.23 -19.46
N ALA A 74 -3.01 -5.74 -19.82
CA ALA A 74 -2.47 -5.66 -21.18
C ALA A 74 -3.42 -6.32 -22.18
N ASP A 75 -3.88 -7.54 -21.90
CA ASP A 75 -4.85 -8.27 -22.72
C ASP A 75 -6.16 -7.47 -22.88
N ALA A 76 -6.70 -6.95 -21.78
CA ALA A 76 -7.93 -6.15 -21.77
C ALA A 76 -7.79 -4.85 -22.57
N ASN A 77 -6.59 -4.26 -22.61
CA ASN A 77 -6.29 -3.02 -23.32
C ASN A 77 -5.76 -3.24 -24.75
N GLY A 78 -5.60 -4.50 -25.19
CA GLY A 78 -5.04 -4.85 -26.49
C GLY A 78 -3.58 -4.39 -26.65
N ARG A 79 -2.79 -4.43 -25.59
CA ARG A 79 -1.40 -4.00 -25.54
C ARG A 79 -0.47 -5.16 -25.23
N SER A 80 0.83 -5.00 -25.55
CA SER A 80 1.86 -5.88 -25.00
C SER A 80 2.11 -5.58 -23.52
N ASP A 81 2.62 -6.56 -22.76
CA ASP A 81 2.98 -6.38 -21.33
C ASP A 81 3.94 -5.21 -21.14
N SER A 82 4.92 -5.05 -22.03
CA SER A 82 5.88 -3.95 -21.98
C SER A 82 5.24 -2.58 -22.22
N ALA A 83 4.28 -2.50 -23.14
CA ALA A 83 3.54 -1.25 -23.41
C ALA A 83 2.61 -0.90 -22.26
N GLU A 84 1.94 -1.90 -21.66
CA GLU A 84 1.09 -1.69 -20.48
C GLU A 84 1.91 -1.26 -19.27
N LEU A 85 3.05 -1.91 -19.01
CA LEU A 85 3.98 -1.52 -17.94
C LEU A 85 4.46 -0.07 -18.14
N ALA A 86 4.89 0.28 -19.35
CA ALA A 86 5.31 1.65 -19.65
C ALA A 86 4.20 2.68 -19.38
N ALA A 87 2.94 2.35 -19.73
CA ALA A 87 1.79 3.21 -19.46
C ALA A 87 1.52 3.37 -17.95
N ILE A 88 1.70 2.31 -17.17
CA ILE A 88 1.58 2.37 -15.72
C ILE A 88 2.67 3.26 -15.11
N LEU A 89 3.93 3.03 -15.50
CA LEU A 89 5.08 3.78 -14.99
C LEU A 89 5.01 5.27 -15.37
N ALA A 90 4.43 5.60 -16.53
CA ALA A 90 4.22 6.99 -16.94
C ALA A 90 3.27 7.79 -16.02
N ASN A 91 2.48 7.11 -15.18
CA ASN A 91 1.63 7.76 -14.17
C ASN A 91 2.35 8.00 -12.84
N GLN A 92 3.61 7.66 -12.73
CA GLN A 92 4.42 7.86 -11.52
C GLN A 92 5.31 9.10 -11.68
N ALA A 93 5.59 9.79 -10.59
CA ALA A 93 6.53 10.92 -10.59
C ALA A 93 7.97 10.43 -10.83
N ILE A 94 8.31 9.25 -10.33
CA ILE A 94 9.54 8.52 -10.65
C ILE A 94 9.12 7.29 -11.46
N PRO A 95 9.33 7.24 -12.79
CA PRO A 95 8.80 6.21 -13.68
C PRO A 95 9.60 4.90 -13.60
N GLU A 96 9.73 4.35 -12.40
CA GLU A 96 10.48 3.13 -12.12
C GLU A 96 9.62 2.12 -11.38
N LEU A 97 9.79 0.84 -11.72
CA LEU A 97 9.11 -0.26 -11.03
C LEU A 97 9.73 -0.46 -9.66
N LEU A 98 8.89 -0.40 -8.62
CA LEU A 98 9.34 -0.71 -7.25
C LEU A 98 9.78 -2.17 -7.13
N THR A 99 10.75 -2.38 -6.27
CA THR A 99 11.15 -3.72 -5.80
C THR A 99 10.65 -3.96 -4.37
N PRO A 100 10.57 -5.21 -3.90
CA PRO A 100 10.24 -5.49 -2.50
C PRO A 100 11.20 -4.81 -1.50
N ALA A 101 12.47 -4.60 -1.88
CA ALA A 101 13.47 -3.95 -1.04
C ALA A 101 13.12 -2.46 -0.77
N ASP A 102 12.50 -1.79 -1.74
CA ASP A 102 12.13 -0.38 -1.63
C ASP A 102 11.07 -0.14 -0.54
N LEU A 103 10.30 -1.16 -0.20
CA LEU A 103 9.32 -1.08 0.89
C LEU A 103 9.94 -1.28 2.28
N GLY A 104 11.07 -1.97 2.36
CA GLY A 104 11.68 -2.40 3.61
C GLY A 104 11.92 -1.24 4.57
N GLY A 105 12.46 -0.12 4.07
CA GLY A 105 12.71 1.09 4.85
C GLY A 105 11.44 1.66 5.50
N THR A 106 10.32 1.67 4.78
CA THR A 106 9.03 2.17 5.31
C THR A 106 8.52 1.27 6.45
N PHE A 107 8.60 -0.05 6.29
CA PHE A 107 8.20 -0.98 7.35
C PHE A 107 9.09 -0.84 8.58
N LEU A 108 10.41 -0.76 8.40
CA LEU A 108 11.36 -0.54 9.51
C LEU A 108 11.09 0.79 10.22
N PHE A 109 10.88 1.87 9.47
CA PHE A 109 10.54 3.17 10.04
C PHE A 109 9.25 3.10 10.88
N LEU A 110 8.16 2.57 10.32
CA LEU A 110 6.88 2.47 11.02
C LEU A 110 6.95 1.53 12.24
N GLY A 111 7.80 0.52 12.21
CA GLY A 111 8.05 -0.40 13.32
C GLY A 111 8.93 0.20 14.43
N SER A 112 9.65 1.27 14.13
CA SER A 112 10.63 1.88 15.03
C SER A 112 10.05 3.01 15.91
N PRO A 113 10.76 3.41 16.97
CA PRO A 113 10.42 4.61 17.76
C PRO A 113 10.43 5.92 16.96
N LEU A 114 11.11 5.97 15.81
CA LEU A 114 11.14 7.16 14.93
C LEU A 114 9.74 7.54 14.43
N ALA A 115 8.82 6.57 14.34
CA ALA A 115 7.43 6.80 13.95
C ALA A 115 6.48 6.95 15.17
N ALA A 116 6.98 7.33 16.35
CA ALA A 116 6.19 7.36 17.60
C ALA A 116 4.93 8.23 17.51
N ALA A 117 4.95 9.29 16.71
CA ALA A 117 3.81 10.20 16.51
C ALA A 117 2.85 9.76 15.39
N LEU A 118 3.13 8.67 14.67
CA LEU A 118 2.34 8.22 13.54
C LEU A 118 1.42 7.06 13.93
N THR A 119 0.11 7.32 13.85
CA THR A 119 -0.92 6.28 13.95
C THR A 119 -2.11 6.64 13.06
N GLY A 120 -2.84 5.66 12.57
CA GLY A 120 -3.99 5.85 11.68
C GLY A 120 -3.63 6.28 10.26
N GLN A 121 -2.34 6.29 9.90
CA GLN A 121 -1.89 6.73 8.59
C GLN A 121 -1.94 5.62 7.55
N ALA A 122 -2.22 5.99 6.29
CA ALA A 122 -2.13 5.13 5.13
C ALA A 122 -1.06 5.72 4.19
N LEU A 123 0.18 5.24 4.31
CA LEU A 123 1.32 5.81 3.60
C LEU A 123 1.42 5.21 2.19
N SER A 124 1.32 6.08 1.19
CA SER A 124 1.61 5.72 -0.20
C SER A 124 3.11 5.53 -0.40
N VAL A 125 3.51 4.36 -0.91
CA VAL A 125 4.88 4.04 -1.33
C VAL A 125 4.81 3.62 -2.79
N SER A 126 4.76 4.61 -3.71
CA SER A 126 4.29 4.39 -5.07
C SER A 126 5.06 5.23 -6.11
N HIS A 127 6.26 5.72 -5.80
CA HIS A 127 6.97 6.65 -6.68
C HIS A 127 6.10 7.84 -7.14
N GLY A 128 5.13 8.24 -6.30
CA GLY A 128 4.27 9.39 -6.56
C GLY A 128 3.07 9.10 -7.47
N GLU A 129 2.69 7.84 -7.70
CA GLU A 129 1.47 7.51 -8.45
C GLU A 129 0.21 7.99 -7.71
N VAL A 130 0.21 7.90 -6.38
CA VAL A 130 -0.86 8.44 -5.54
C VAL A 130 -0.24 9.34 -4.47
N MET A 131 -0.64 10.60 -4.48
CA MET A 131 -0.22 11.62 -3.51
C MET A 131 -1.45 12.10 -2.72
N HIS A 132 -1.26 12.42 -1.45
CA HIS A 132 -2.28 12.96 -0.55
C HIS A 132 -1.86 14.31 -0.02
#